data_a1a2f3a4ef23d1e47396b36cfdfafe24
#
_entry.id   a1a2f3a4ef23d1e47396b36cfdfafe24
#
_cell.length_a   1.000
_cell.length_b   1.000
_cell.length_c   1.000
_cell.angle_alpha   90.00
_cell.angle_beta   90.00
_cell.angle_gamma   90.00
#
_symmetry.space_group_name_H-M   'P 1'
#
loop_
_entity.id
_entity.type
_entity.pdbx_description
1 polymer ?
#
loop_
_entity_poly.entity_id
_entity_poly.type
_entity_poly.pdbx_seq_one_letter_code
_entity_poly.pdbx_strand_id
1 'polypeptide(L)'
;MKRWRLAVGLLAVVGYALLSHWLTVVASGRPWAVAALLGPLWAAAVLVAAQRRQLALLTALALVAVLVAAVVLNAGPADLNRLYLLQHAGIHALLGLSFALTLRRGHEPLISRMARTVHGGLAPDMAAYCRRLTGVWVLYFGAMTGLSVWVYLNLAWSLWSMLANVITPAAIAALFVGEYLLRYWWHPEFQRATLMDAVRAYRQHDASAKSAGS
;
A
#
# COMPACT_ATOMS: atom_id res chain seq x y z
N MET A 1 12.72 19.24 -6.34
CA MET A 1 13.63 18.08 -6.12
C MET A 1 14.56 17.94 -7.31
N LYS A 2 15.87 17.66 -7.09
CA LYS A 2 16.83 17.47 -8.20
C LYS A 2 16.42 16.19 -8.97
N ARG A 3 16.35 16.27 -10.31
CA ARG A 3 15.90 15.17 -11.20
C ARG A 3 16.62 13.82 -10.95
N TRP A 4 17.88 13.86 -10.54
CA TRP A 4 18.66 12.67 -10.21
C TRP A 4 18.09 11.89 -8.99
N ARG A 5 17.53 12.59 -7.97
CA ARG A 5 16.92 11.93 -6.79
C ARG A 5 15.68 11.13 -7.18
N LEU A 6 14.90 11.65 -8.12
CA LEU A 6 13.74 10.92 -8.66
C LEU A 6 14.19 9.70 -9.46
N ALA A 7 15.21 9.85 -10.31
CA ALA A 7 15.77 8.73 -11.07
C ALA A 7 16.33 7.63 -10.16
N VAL A 8 17.09 7.99 -9.13
CA VAL A 8 17.62 7.04 -8.13
C VAL A 8 16.48 6.35 -7.36
N GLY A 9 15.47 7.11 -6.95
CA GLY A 9 14.30 6.52 -6.28
C GLY A 9 13.55 5.52 -7.17
N LEU A 10 13.34 5.87 -8.44
CA LEU A 10 12.68 4.98 -9.40
C LEU A 10 13.52 3.72 -9.66
N LEU A 11 14.83 3.87 -9.87
CA LEU A 11 15.75 2.73 -10.04
C LEU A 11 15.76 1.82 -8.82
N ALA A 12 15.72 2.38 -7.60
CA ALA A 12 15.66 1.61 -6.38
C ALA A 12 14.35 0.81 -6.28
N VAL A 13 13.20 1.41 -6.64
CA VAL A 13 11.90 0.72 -6.66
C VAL A 13 11.87 -0.40 -7.68
N VAL A 14 12.32 -0.14 -8.91
CA VAL A 14 12.37 -1.15 -9.97
C VAL A 14 13.34 -2.26 -9.59
N GLY A 15 14.53 -1.92 -9.11
CA GLY A 15 15.54 -2.89 -8.65
C GLY A 15 14.99 -3.77 -7.51
N TYR A 16 14.29 -3.17 -6.55
CA TYR A 16 13.66 -3.93 -5.46
C TYR A 16 12.55 -4.86 -5.99
N ALA A 17 11.72 -4.41 -6.92
CA ALA A 17 10.67 -5.24 -7.51
C ALA A 17 11.24 -6.46 -8.25
N LEU A 18 12.27 -6.26 -9.05
CA LEU A 18 12.96 -7.34 -9.78
C LEU A 18 13.69 -8.29 -8.83
N LEU A 19 14.38 -7.77 -7.82
CA LEU A 19 15.03 -8.57 -6.79
C LEU A 19 14.02 -9.39 -6.00
N SER A 20 12.88 -8.79 -5.63
CA SER A 20 11.79 -9.47 -4.93
C SER A 20 11.23 -10.61 -5.77
N HIS A 21 10.98 -10.37 -7.06
CA HIS A 21 10.54 -11.42 -7.98
C HIS A 21 11.57 -12.55 -8.06
N TRP A 22 12.84 -12.23 -8.26
CA TRP A 22 13.91 -13.23 -8.34
C TRP A 22 14.04 -14.04 -7.05
N LEU A 23 14.06 -13.39 -5.89
CA LEU A 23 14.12 -14.05 -4.58
C LEU A 23 12.91 -14.97 -4.36
N THR A 24 11.71 -14.53 -4.72
CA THR A 24 10.48 -15.31 -4.56
C THR A 24 10.49 -16.58 -5.43
N VAL A 25 11.11 -16.53 -6.61
CA VAL A 25 11.19 -17.69 -7.53
C VAL A 25 12.37 -18.60 -7.17
N VAL A 26 13.59 -18.06 -7.04
CA VAL A 26 14.82 -18.85 -6.89
C VAL A 26 15.02 -19.33 -5.45
N ALA A 27 14.63 -18.52 -4.48
CA ALA A 27 14.75 -18.85 -3.07
C ALA A 27 13.41 -19.26 -2.44
N SER A 28 12.45 -19.72 -3.25
CA SER A 28 11.19 -20.24 -2.76
C SER A 28 11.43 -21.37 -1.76
N GLY A 29 10.76 -21.29 -0.61
CA GLY A 29 10.94 -22.27 0.47
C GLY A 29 12.16 -22.03 1.39
N ARG A 30 12.92 -20.95 1.21
CA ARG A 30 14.02 -20.62 2.11
C ARG A 30 13.62 -19.55 3.13
N PRO A 31 13.77 -19.83 4.45
CA PRO A 31 13.38 -18.89 5.51
C PRO A 31 14.01 -17.51 5.40
N TRP A 32 15.27 -17.43 4.98
CA TRP A 32 15.98 -16.15 4.83
C TRP A 32 15.38 -15.25 3.75
N ALA A 33 14.77 -15.84 2.69
CA ALA A 33 14.14 -15.06 1.63
C ALA A 33 12.90 -14.33 2.15
N VAL A 34 12.12 -14.97 3.04
CA VAL A 34 10.99 -14.34 3.74
C VAL A 34 11.48 -13.13 4.56
N ALA A 35 12.55 -13.30 5.32
CA ALA A 35 13.13 -12.21 6.11
C ALA A 35 13.65 -11.06 5.22
N ALA A 36 14.26 -11.37 4.08
CA ALA A 36 14.74 -10.36 3.13
C ALA A 36 13.61 -9.56 2.50
N LEU A 37 12.49 -10.21 2.18
CA LEU A 37 11.33 -9.56 1.53
C LEU A 37 10.45 -8.81 2.53
N LEU A 38 10.20 -9.36 3.72
CA LEU A 38 9.34 -8.75 4.72
C LEU A 38 10.10 -7.80 5.65
N GLY A 39 11.40 -8.03 5.84
CA GLY A 39 12.24 -7.30 6.79
C GLY A 39 12.18 -5.77 6.65
N PRO A 40 12.33 -5.18 5.45
CA PRO A 40 12.26 -3.73 5.27
C PRO A 40 10.90 -3.13 5.69
N LEU A 41 9.79 -3.80 5.36
CA LEU A 41 8.44 -3.36 5.75
C LEU A 41 8.25 -3.44 7.27
N TRP A 42 8.71 -4.54 7.89
CA TRP A 42 8.67 -4.73 9.32
C TRP A 42 9.53 -3.71 10.05
N ALA A 43 10.76 -3.47 9.59
CA ALA A 43 11.64 -2.47 10.16
C ALA A 43 11.00 -1.07 10.11
N ALA A 44 10.38 -0.70 8.99
CA ALA A 44 9.67 0.57 8.85
C ALA A 44 8.48 0.65 9.82
N ALA A 45 7.65 -0.40 9.93
CA ALA A 45 6.49 -0.44 10.83
C ALA A 45 6.92 -0.33 12.31
N VAL A 46 7.95 -1.07 12.72
CA VAL A 46 8.50 -1.01 14.07
C VAL A 46 9.08 0.37 14.37
N LEU A 47 9.82 0.96 13.43
CA LEU A 47 10.41 2.30 13.60
C LEU A 47 9.31 3.36 13.79
N VAL A 48 8.25 3.33 12.97
CA VAL A 48 7.11 4.26 13.09
C VAL A 48 6.38 4.06 14.41
N ALA A 49 6.11 2.82 14.82
CA ALA A 49 5.43 2.51 16.08
C ALA A 49 6.27 2.96 17.29
N ALA A 50 7.60 2.75 17.24
CA ALA A 50 8.53 3.19 18.29
C ALA A 50 8.60 4.72 18.38
N GLN A 51 8.71 5.43 17.25
CA GLN A 51 8.72 6.90 17.21
C GLN A 51 7.43 7.49 17.78
N ARG A 52 6.30 6.82 17.58
CA ARG A 52 4.98 7.23 18.08
C ARG A 52 4.68 6.71 19.49
N ARG A 53 5.60 5.97 20.11
CA ARG A 53 5.44 5.33 21.42
C ARG A 53 4.17 4.48 21.53
N GLN A 54 3.75 3.82 20.44
CA GLN A 54 2.56 2.99 20.38
C GLN A 54 2.87 1.56 20.87
N LEU A 55 2.93 1.37 22.21
CA LEU A 55 3.28 0.08 22.82
C LEU A 55 2.37 -1.06 22.34
N ALA A 56 1.05 -0.84 22.26
CA ALA A 56 0.10 -1.85 21.78
C ALA A 56 0.41 -2.30 20.34
N LEU A 57 0.83 -1.36 19.46
CA LEU A 57 1.23 -1.71 18.11
C LEU A 57 2.56 -2.45 18.09
N LEU A 58 3.53 -2.06 18.90
CA LEU A 58 4.82 -2.76 19.02
C LEU A 58 4.63 -4.21 19.53
N THR A 59 3.78 -4.42 20.52
CA THR A 59 3.48 -5.77 21.01
C THR A 59 2.75 -6.61 19.96
N ALA A 60 1.79 -6.04 19.24
CA ALA A 60 1.11 -6.72 18.13
C ALA A 60 2.08 -7.09 17.01
N LEU A 61 2.97 -6.18 16.61
CA LEU A 61 4.02 -6.46 15.63
C LEU A 61 4.95 -7.58 16.12
N ALA A 62 5.39 -7.56 17.39
CA ALA A 62 6.24 -8.60 17.94
C ALA A 62 5.55 -9.98 17.94
N LEU A 63 4.28 -10.04 18.35
CA LEU A 63 3.51 -11.30 18.34
C LEU A 63 3.34 -11.85 16.92
N VAL A 64 3.01 -10.99 15.93
CA VAL A 64 2.91 -11.43 14.53
C VAL A 64 4.29 -11.87 14.00
N ALA A 65 5.39 -11.20 14.38
CA ALA A 65 6.73 -11.62 13.99
C ALA A 65 7.07 -13.02 14.53
N VAL A 66 6.75 -13.29 15.80
CA VAL A 66 6.94 -14.61 16.42
C VAL A 66 6.10 -15.67 15.70
N LEU A 67 4.84 -15.38 15.41
CA LEU A 67 3.96 -16.29 14.69
C LEU A 67 4.47 -16.59 13.27
N VAL A 68 4.89 -15.55 12.54
CA VAL A 68 5.48 -15.70 11.19
C VAL A 68 6.78 -16.52 11.28
N ALA A 69 7.65 -16.24 12.25
CA ALA A 69 8.88 -17.00 12.46
C ALA A 69 8.58 -18.48 12.77
N ALA A 70 7.60 -18.74 13.63
CA ALA A 70 7.19 -20.12 13.95
C ALA A 70 6.67 -20.86 12.72
N VAL A 71 5.85 -20.21 11.88
CA VAL A 71 5.38 -20.77 10.62
C VAL A 71 6.56 -21.02 9.68
N VAL A 72 7.44 -20.05 9.49
CA VAL A 72 8.59 -20.12 8.56
C VAL A 72 9.58 -21.22 8.96
N LEU A 73 9.82 -21.41 10.27
CA LEU A 73 10.77 -22.41 10.77
C LEU A 73 10.22 -23.85 10.72
N ASN A 74 8.90 -24.02 10.78
CA ASN A 74 8.25 -25.33 10.80
C ASN A 74 7.57 -25.70 9.46
N ALA A 75 7.49 -24.79 8.51
CA ALA A 75 6.75 -24.93 7.26
C ALA A 75 7.62 -25.51 6.13
N GLY A 76 6.99 -26.25 5.24
CA GLY A 76 7.59 -26.64 3.97
C GLY A 76 7.53 -25.52 2.92
N PRO A 77 8.17 -25.70 1.75
CA PRO A 77 8.17 -24.70 0.68
C PRO A 77 6.75 -24.27 0.22
N ALA A 78 5.82 -25.21 0.17
CA ALA A 78 4.43 -24.95 -0.21
C ALA A 78 3.71 -24.04 0.79
N ASP A 79 4.02 -24.13 2.07
CA ASP A 79 3.41 -23.31 3.12
C ASP A 79 3.95 -21.89 3.10
N LEU A 80 5.22 -21.70 2.74
CA LEU A 80 5.80 -20.38 2.52
C LEU A 80 5.16 -19.67 1.32
N ASN A 81 4.88 -20.38 0.24
CA ASN A 81 4.17 -19.80 -0.91
C ASN A 81 2.73 -19.39 -0.54
N ARG A 82 2.04 -20.16 0.31
CA ARG A 82 0.73 -19.77 0.86
C ARG A 82 0.82 -18.53 1.73
N LEU A 83 1.90 -18.38 2.51
CA LEU A 83 2.12 -17.17 3.33
C LEU A 83 2.25 -15.92 2.46
N TYR A 84 3.01 -16.00 1.37
CA TYR A 84 3.12 -14.89 0.41
C TYR A 84 1.77 -14.57 -0.25
N LEU A 85 1.00 -15.59 -0.65
CA LEU A 85 -0.35 -15.41 -1.17
C LEU A 85 -1.25 -14.68 -0.17
N LEU A 86 -1.30 -15.19 1.08
CA LEU A 86 -2.13 -14.61 2.14
C LEU A 86 -1.73 -13.17 2.43
N GLN A 87 -0.44 -12.86 2.43
CA GLN A 87 0.04 -11.50 2.59
C GLN A 87 -0.44 -10.60 1.44
N HIS A 88 -0.19 -10.99 0.19
CA HIS A 88 -0.53 -10.17 -0.98
C HIS A 88 -2.04 -10.00 -1.11
N ALA A 89 -2.80 -11.09 -1.17
CA ALA A 89 -4.25 -11.07 -1.30
C ALA A 89 -4.92 -10.45 -0.06
N GLY A 90 -4.43 -10.75 1.14
CA GLY A 90 -4.95 -10.21 2.39
C GLY A 90 -4.79 -8.70 2.52
N ILE A 91 -3.62 -8.15 2.16
CA ILE A 91 -3.40 -6.69 2.17
C ILE A 91 -4.37 -6.01 1.18
N HIS A 92 -4.51 -6.53 -0.03
CA HIS A 92 -5.42 -5.97 -1.03
C HIS A 92 -6.89 -6.08 -0.58
N ALA A 93 -7.29 -7.21 0.00
CA ALA A 93 -8.64 -7.40 0.53
C ALA A 93 -8.94 -6.42 1.68
N LEU A 94 -8.02 -6.23 2.62
CA LEU A 94 -8.17 -5.29 3.73
C LEU A 94 -8.25 -3.84 3.26
N LEU A 95 -7.39 -3.46 2.30
CA LEU A 95 -7.46 -2.12 1.69
C LEU A 95 -8.77 -1.94 0.94
N GLY A 96 -9.17 -2.90 0.10
CA GLY A 96 -10.43 -2.86 -0.62
C GLY A 96 -11.63 -2.72 0.31
N LEU A 97 -11.68 -3.50 1.38
CA LEU A 97 -12.72 -3.41 2.40
C LEU A 97 -12.70 -2.05 3.11
N SER A 98 -11.53 -1.57 3.49
CA SER A 98 -11.38 -0.26 4.17
C SER A 98 -11.91 0.87 3.30
N PHE A 99 -11.58 0.89 2.00
CA PHE A 99 -12.12 1.87 1.06
C PHE A 99 -13.62 1.70 0.83
N ALA A 100 -14.10 0.45 0.65
CA ALA A 100 -15.50 0.15 0.42
C ALA A 100 -16.40 0.57 1.60
N LEU A 101 -15.95 0.37 2.83
CA LEU A 101 -16.68 0.78 4.03
C LEU A 101 -16.92 2.28 4.06
N THR A 102 -16.00 3.10 3.53
CA THR A 102 -16.17 4.56 3.47
C THR A 102 -17.14 5.02 2.37
N LEU A 103 -17.50 4.14 1.42
CA LEU A 103 -18.51 4.44 0.39
C LEU A 103 -19.95 4.22 0.85
N ARG A 104 -20.17 3.65 2.03
CA ARG A 104 -21.51 3.44 2.60
C ARG A 104 -22.24 4.77 2.79
N ARG A 105 -23.59 4.74 2.76
CA ARG A 105 -24.41 5.92 2.99
C ARG A 105 -24.11 6.52 4.37
N GLY A 106 -24.00 7.83 4.44
CA GLY A 106 -23.68 8.54 5.69
C GLY A 106 -22.18 8.61 6.05
N HIS A 107 -21.31 7.96 5.28
CA HIS A 107 -19.86 8.04 5.49
C HIS A 107 -19.18 8.90 4.44
N GLU A 108 -18.13 9.60 4.86
CA GLU A 108 -17.28 10.35 3.94
C GLU A 108 -16.28 9.41 3.27
N PRO A 109 -16.22 9.36 1.92
CA PRO A 109 -15.25 8.55 1.17
C PRO A 109 -13.81 8.86 1.60
N LEU A 110 -12.96 7.83 1.63
CA LEU A 110 -11.58 7.98 2.14
C LEU A 110 -10.79 9.05 1.40
N ILE A 111 -10.87 9.07 0.06
CA ILE A 111 -10.16 10.06 -0.76
C ILE A 111 -10.74 11.47 -0.55
N SER A 112 -12.05 11.61 -0.33
CA SER A 112 -12.66 12.91 0.01
C SER A 112 -12.12 13.46 1.32
N ARG A 113 -11.99 12.60 2.35
CA ARG A 113 -11.40 12.97 3.63
C ARG A 113 -9.94 13.42 3.47
N MET A 114 -9.14 12.68 2.70
CA MET A 114 -7.75 13.06 2.41
C MET A 114 -7.66 14.40 1.67
N ALA A 115 -8.49 14.60 0.64
CA ALA A 115 -8.53 15.84 -0.13
C ALA A 115 -8.94 17.04 0.74
N ARG A 116 -9.93 16.87 1.61
CA ARG A 116 -10.37 17.92 2.55
C ARG A 116 -9.23 18.35 3.49
N THR A 117 -8.45 17.39 4.00
CA THR A 117 -7.31 17.69 4.87
C THR A 117 -6.24 18.52 4.16
N VAL A 118 -6.07 18.32 2.85
CA VAL A 118 -5.07 19.03 2.05
C VAL A 118 -5.54 20.42 1.62
N HIS A 119 -6.83 20.55 1.27
CA HIS A 119 -7.39 21.77 0.67
C HIS A 119 -8.15 22.66 1.68
N GLY A 120 -8.30 22.24 2.94
CA GLY A 120 -9.06 22.99 3.96
C GLY A 120 -10.57 23.03 3.74
N GLY A 121 -11.07 22.41 2.65
CA GLY A 121 -12.47 22.31 2.25
C GLY A 121 -12.61 21.43 1.02
N LEU A 122 -13.86 21.11 0.63
CA LEU A 122 -14.11 20.29 -0.54
C LEU A 122 -15.35 20.80 -1.29
N ALA A 123 -15.17 21.28 -2.51
CA ALA A 123 -16.27 21.67 -3.38
C ALA A 123 -17.13 20.43 -3.75
N PRO A 124 -18.45 20.59 -3.99
CA PRO A 124 -19.33 19.46 -4.29
C PRO A 124 -18.85 18.60 -5.46
N ASP A 125 -18.36 19.21 -6.54
CA ASP A 125 -17.86 18.49 -7.74
C ASP A 125 -16.60 17.69 -7.41
N MET A 126 -15.69 18.28 -6.63
CA MET A 126 -14.50 17.57 -6.13
C MET A 126 -14.88 16.41 -5.19
N ALA A 127 -15.91 16.59 -4.35
CA ALA A 127 -16.40 15.52 -3.49
C ALA A 127 -16.96 14.34 -4.31
N ALA A 128 -17.74 14.63 -5.37
CA ALA A 128 -18.27 13.62 -6.29
C ALA A 128 -17.14 12.88 -7.04
N TYR A 129 -16.13 13.61 -7.51
CA TYR A 129 -14.94 13.03 -8.13
C TYR A 129 -14.17 12.11 -7.17
N CYS A 130 -13.86 12.57 -5.96
CA CYS A 130 -13.16 11.78 -4.93
C CYS A 130 -13.95 10.51 -4.55
N ARG A 131 -15.29 10.57 -4.52
CA ARG A 131 -16.12 9.39 -4.28
C ARG A 131 -15.97 8.36 -5.40
N ARG A 132 -16.00 8.78 -6.68
CA ARG A 132 -15.78 7.90 -7.83
C ARG A 132 -14.37 7.29 -7.78
N LEU A 133 -13.38 8.10 -7.51
CA LEU A 133 -11.98 7.65 -7.38
C LEU A 133 -11.81 6.64 -6.24
N THR A 134 -12.51 6.82 -5.11
CA THR A 134 -12.55 5.82 -4.04
C THR A 134 -13.11 4.50 -4.54
N GLY A 135 -14.16 4.54 -5.39
CA GLY A 135 -14.73 3.35 -6.04
C GLY A 135 -13.76 2.65 -6.99
N VAL A 136 -12.98 3.41 -7.76
CA VAL A 136 -11.92 2.86 -8.64
C VAL A 136 -10.87 2.09 -7.81
N TRP A 137 -10.45 2.63 -6.66
CA TRP A 137 -9.54 1.92 -5.77
C TRP A 137 -10.15 0.64 -5.16
N VAL A 138 -11.44 0.66 -4.81
CA VAL A 138 -12.14 -0.57 -4.36
C VAL A 138 -12.11 -1.65 -5.43
N LEU A 139 -12.42 -1.27 -6.68
CA LEU A 139 -12.38 -2.21 -7.82
C LEU A 139 -10.96 -2.73 -8.06
N TYR A 140 -9.96 -1.86 -8.04
CA TYR A 140 -8.57 -2.27 -8.18
C TYR A 140 -8.15 -3.29 -7.10
N PHE A 141 -8.39 -2.99 -5.84
CA PHE A 141 -8.01 -3.90 -4.75
C PHE A 141 -8.77 -5.23 -4.81
N GLY A 142 -10.06 -5.18 -5.14
CA GLY A 142 -10.87 -6.40 -5.34
C GLY A 142 -10.37 -7.26 -6.49
N ALA A 143 -10.07 -6.63 -7.63
CA ALA A 143 -9.52 -7.30 -8.80
C ALA A 143 -8.15 -7.93 -8.49
N MET A 144 -7.26 -7.20 -7.80
CA MET A 144 -5.93 -7.72 -7.44
C MET A 144 -6.02 -8.87 -6.43
N THR A 145 -6.98 -8.81 -5.49
CA THR A 145 -7.24 -9.93 -4.57
C THR A 145 -7.67 -11.17 -5.34
N GLY A 146 -8.69 -11.05 -6.18
CA GLY A 146 -9.21 -12.17 -6.98
C GLY A 146 -8.17 -12.72 -7.95
N LEU A 147 -7.47 -11.83 -8.67
CA LEU A 147 -6.43 -12.21 -9.62
C LEU A 147 -5.26 -12.92 -8.93
N SER A 148 -4.84 -12.45 -7.76
CA SER A 148 -3.78 -13.07 -6.97
C SER A 148 -4.13 -14.53 -6.59
N VAL A 149 -5.34 -14.74 -6.10
CA VAL A 149 -5.82 -16.09 -5.76
C VAL A 149 -5.93 -16.96 -7.00
N TRP A 150 -6.51 -16.42 -8.07
CA TRP A 150 -6.71 -17.17 -9.32
C TRP A 150 -5.38 -17.60 -9.96
N VAL A 151 -4.41 -16.68 -10.08
CA VAL A 151 -3.08 -16.97 -10.64
C VAL A 151 -2.35 -18.01 -9.79
N TYR A 152 -2.44 -17.89 -8.46
CA TYR A 152 -1.82 -18.86 -7.54
C TYR A 152 -2.37 -20.28 -7.70
N LEU A 153 -3.69 -20.41 -7.91
CA LEU A 153 -4.35 -21.70 -8.00
C LEU A 153 -4.22 -22.36 -9.38
N ASN A 154 -4.07 -21.56 -10.45
CA ASN A 154 -4.19 -22.06 -11.82
C ASN A 154 -2.91 -21.92 -12.65
N LEU A 155 -1.94 -21.12 -12.23
CA LEU A 155 -0.74 -20.83 -13.03
C LEU A 155 0.55 -21.17 -12.27
N ALA A 156 1.68 -21.07 -12.97
CA ALA A 156 2.99 -21.31 -12.39
C ALA A 156 3.33 -20.27 -11.31
N TRP A 157 4.02 -20.69 -10.27
CA TRP A 157 4.48 -19.84 -9.17
C TRP A 157 5.25 -18.59 -9.61
N SER A 158 6.06 -18.74 -10.67
CA SER A 158 6.81 -17.61 -11.26
C SER A 158 5.88 -16.50 -11.80
N LEU A 159 4.74 -16.87 -12.39
CA LEU A 159 3.73 -15.91 -12.87
C LEU A 159 3.03 -15.21 -11.71
N TRP A 160 2.74 -15.94 -10.63
CA TRP A 160 2.22 -15.31 -9.42
C TRP A 160 3.22 -14.33 -8.82
N SER A 161 4.50 -14.71 -8.74
CA SER A 161 5.56 -13.83 -8.26
C SER A 161 5.71 -12.58 -9.12
N MET A 162 5.59 -12.71 -10.46
CA MET A 162 5.61 -11.56 -11.37
C MET A 162 4.39 -10.64 -11.14
N LEU A 163 3.20 -11.22 -10.95
CA LEU A 163 2.00 -10.46 -10.59
C LEU A 163 2.22 -9.65 -9.30
N ALA A 164 2.69 -10.30 -8.24
CA ALA A 164 2.79 -9.69 -6.93
C ALA A 164 3.90 -8.62 -6.86
N ASN A 165 5.07 -8.92 -7.41
CA ASN A 165 6.28 -8.10 -7.22
C ASN A 165 6.51 -7.07 -8.34
N VAL A 166 5.95 -7.27 -9.54
CA VAL A 166 6.19 -6.39 -10.69
C VAL A 166 4.89 -5.74 -11.18
N ILE A 167 3.87 -6.55 -11.50
CA ILE A 167 2.64 -6.04 -12.11
C ILE A 167 1.85 -5.20 -11.10
N THR A 168 1.72 -5.63 -9.86
CA THR A 168 0.99 -4.90 -8.82
C THR A 168 1.55 -3.49 -8.57
N PRO A 169 2.84 -3.30 -8.28
CA PRO A 169 3.38 -1.95 -8.11
C PRO A 169 3.33 -1.12 -9.39
N ALA A 170 3.50 -1.72 -10.57
CA ALA A 170 3.35 -1.02 -11.84
C ALA A 170 1.90 -0.56 -12.08
N ALA A 171 0.91 -1.39 -11.75
CA ALA A 171 -0.51 -1.05 -11.85
C ALA A 171 -0.90 0.07 -10.88
N ILE A 172 -0.40 0.04 -9.65
CA ILE A 172 -0.58 1.15 -8.69
C ILE A 172 0.00 2.44 -9.25
N ALA A 173 1.23 2.41 -9.76
CA ALA A 173 1.86 3.58 -10.37
C ALA A 173 1.06 4.09 -11.59
N ALA A 174 0.57 3.18 -12.43
CA ALA A 174 -0.27 3.53 -13.58
C ALA A 174 -1.60 4.17 -13.16
N LEU A 175 -2.23 3.70 -12.07
CA LEU A 175 -3.45 4.32 -11.53
C LEU A 175 -3.18 5.74 -11.04
N PHE A 176 -2.09 5.98 -10.29
CA PHE A 176 -1.74 7.32 -9.83
C PHE A 176 -1.43 8.27 -10.99
N VAL A 177 -0.65 7.81 -11.97
CA VAL A 177 -0.31 8.61 -13.16
C VAL A 177 -1.55 8.86 -14.00
N GLY A 178 -2.37 7.84 -14.23
CA GLY A 178 -3.62 7.94 -14.98
C GLY A 178 -4.61 8.91 -14.32
N GLU A 179 -4.80 8.82 -13.00
CA GLU A 179 -5.62 9.76 -12.22
C GLU A 179 -5.10 11.20 -12.36
N TYR A 180 -3.78 11.38 -12.19
CA TYR A 180 -3.16 12.71 -12.33
C TYR A 180 -3.41 13.31 -13.71
N LEU A 181 -3.25 12.53 -14.80
CA LEU A 181 -3.46 12.99 -16.18
C LEU A 181 -4.94 13.26 -16.46
N LEU A 182 -5.84 12.36 -16.04
CA LEU A 182 -7.29 12.52 -16.23
C LEU A 182 -7.80 13.75 -15.48
N ARG A 183 -7.38 13.96 -14.26
CA ARG A 183 -7.71 15.14 -13.46
C ARG A 183 -7.17 16.42 -14.10
N TYR A 184 -5.97 16.38 -14.67
CA TYR A 184 -5.40 17.51 -15.38
C TYR A 184 -6.21 17.93 -16.60
N TRP A 185 -6.78 16.95 -17.34
CA TRP A 185 -7.52 17.20 -18.57
C TRP A 185 -8.99 17.53 -18.34
N TRP A 186 -9.63 16.88 -17.35
CA TRP A 186 -11.09 16.99 -17.14
C TRP A 186 -11.48 18.01 -16.07
N HIS A 187 -10.58 18.31 -15.16
CA HIS A 187 -10.81 19.19 -14.01
C HIS A 187 -9.63 20.16 -13.79
N PRO A 188 -9.31 21.00 -14.79
CA PRO A 188 -8.19 21.97 -14.67
C PRO A 188 -8.43 23.00 -13.56
N GLU A 189 -9.69 23.21 -13.15
CA GLU A 189 -10.13 24.08 -12.06
C GLU A 189 -9.77 23.56 -10.66
N PHE A 190 -9.51 22.27 -10.49
CA PHE A 190 -9.15 21.72 -9.20
C PHE A 190 -7.75 22.18 -8.80
N GLN A 191 -7.65 22.76 -7.60
CA GLN A 191 -6.37 23.21 -7.05
C GLN A 191 -5.35 22.09 -7.03
N ARG A 192 -4.17 22.37 -7.54
CA ARG A 192 -3.07 21.40 -7.62
C ARG A 192 -2.42 21.23 -6.26
N ALA A 193 -2.83 20.20 -5.51
CA ALA A 193 -2.06 19.77 -4.35
C ALA A 193 -0.85 18.99 -4.81
N THR A 194 0.32 19.41 -4.38
CA THR A 194 1.54 18.64 -4.58
C THR A 194 1.68 17.58 -3.48
N LEU A 195 2.46 16.51 -3.73
CA LEU A 195 2.82 15.53 -2.69
C LEU A 195 3.40 16.23 -1.43
N MET A 196 4.08 17.36 -1.63
CA MET A 196 4.65 18.15 -0.55
C MET A 196 3.58 18.87 0.27
N ASP A 197 2.48 19.29 -0.34
CA ASP A 197 1.35 19.92 0.36
C ASP A 197 0.61 18.88 1.22
N ALA A 198 0.44 17.66 0.71
CA ALA A 198 -0.10 16.55 1.49
C ALA A 198 0.79 16.20 2.70
N VAL A 199 2.10 16.15 2.54
CA VAL A 199 3.05 15.93 3.63
C VAL A 199 3.04 17.08 4.65
N ARG A 200 2.93 18.33 4.20
CA ARG A 200 2.83 19.51 5.08
C ARG A 200 1.52 19.48 5.87
N ALA A 201 0.39 19.24 5.21
CA ALA A 201 -0.92 19.17 5.86
C ALA A 201 -0.95 18.06 6.94
N TYR A 202 -0.38 16.90 6.65
CA TYR A 202 -0.26 15.82 7.61
C TYR A 202 0.59 16.21 8.84
N ARG A 203 1.74 16.85 8.63
CA ARG A 203 2.62 17.32 9.72
C ARG A 203 1.96 18.38 10.60
N GLN A 204 1.21 19.31 9.99
CA GLN A 204 0.48 20.35 10.71
C GLN A 204 -0.64 19.75 11.57
N HIS A 205 -1.37 18.77 11.05
CA HIS A 205 -2.41 18.06 11.80
C HIS A 205 -1.83 17.30 13.01
N ASP A 206 -0.68 16.64 12.82
CA ASP A 206 0.04 15.91 13.89
C ASP A 206 0.59 16.86 14.98
N ALA A 207 1.02 18.08 14.60
CA ALA A 207 1.47 19.11 15.52
C ALA A 207 0.31 19.72 16.34
N SER A 208 -0.82 19.99 15.69
CA SER A 208 -2.02 20.53 16.34
C SER A 208 -2.66 19.53 17.31
N ALA A 209 -2.65 18.24 16.97
CA ALA A 209 -3.13 17.18 17.86
C ALA A 209 -2.27 17.05 19.13
N LYS A 210 -0.95 17.27 19.02
CA LYS A 210 -0.04 17.25 20.16
C LYS A 210 -0.19 18.46 21.09
N SER A 211 -0.49 19.64 20.55
CA SER A 211 -0.69 20.86 21.34
C SER A 211 -2.05 20.91 22.03
N ALA A 212 -3.04 20.16 21.56
CA ALA A 212 -4.37 20.07 22.18
C ALA A 212 -4.44 19.00 23.30
N GLY A 213 -3.43 18.15 23.43
CA GLY A 213 -3.33 17.09 24.45
C GLY A 213 -2.33 17.34 25.56
N SER A 214 -1.70 18.53 25.60
CA SER A 214 -0.81 19.02 26.67
C SER A 214 -1.52 20.09 27.50
#